data_2f5cefd72670a26957294bdc639cb87e
#
_entry.id   2f5cefd72670a26957294bdc639cb87e
#
_cell.length_a   1.000
_cell.length_b   1.000
_cell.length_c   1.000
_cell.angle_alpha   90.00
_cell.angle_beta   90.00
_cell.angle_gamma   90.00
#
_symmetry.space_group_name_H-M   'P 1'
#
loop_
_entity.id
_entity.type
_entity.pdbx_description
1 polymer ?
#
loop_
_entity_poly.entity_id
_entity_poly.type
_entity_poly.pdbx_seq_one_letter_code
_entity_poly.pdbx_strand_id
1 'polypeptide(L)'
;MTADSAPWCDDAAQAAGGALSRGAFSRVALYPTRFREEIMNVEITGLTRRFGRTMAVAGVDLQADPGVFGLLGPNGAGKTSLLRMMATAIRPASGTLRLLGRDPGSYGPRREIRRRLGYLPQNLGYYPGFTVAEFVEYFALLKEVPAAQIPPAVAAAIERVELGDKAKTKLRALSGGMLRRVGIAQAIVNEPELLLLDEPTAGLDPEQRVAFRTLLRDLGQRATVVVSTHLVEDVGAACTQVTLMDRGKIVFQGTPADLSACGEGYATGDAPLERGYSAVLAGARS
;
A
#
# COMPACT_ATOMS: atom_id res chain seq x y z
N MET A 1 -10.90 -5.94 -29.44
CA MET A 1 -9.56 -6.23 -28.94
C MET A 1 -9.78 -6.97 -27.64
N THR A 2 -9.59 -8.29 -27.66
CA THR A 2 -9.81 -9.20 -26.52
C THR A 2 -8.65 -9.06 -25.54
N ALA A 3 -8.97 -8.75 -24.26
CA ALA A 3 -7.97 -8.75 -23.21
C ALA A 3 -7.47 -10.18 -23.00
N ASP A 4 -6.17 -10.40 -23.19
CA ASP A 4 -5.50 -11.65 -22.90
C ASP A 4 -5.64 -11.96 -21.40
N SER A 5 -6.30 -13.07 -21.08
CA SER A 5 -6.32 -13.65 -19.75
C SER A 5 -4.87 -14.01 -19.36
N ALA A 6 -4.44 -13.67 -18.18
CA ALA A 6 -3.10 -13.98 -17.72
C ALA A 6 -2.87 -15.51 -17.73
N PRO A 7 -1.95 -16.05 -18.54
CA PRO A 7 -1.86 -17.48 -18.87
C PRO A 7 -1.52 -18.41 -17.69
N TRP A 8 -1.06 -17.86 -16.58
CA TRP A 8 -0.56 -18.61 -15.42
C TRP A 8 -1.65 -19.18 -14.49
N CYS A 9 -2.90 -18.67 -14.53
CA CYS A 9 -4.02 -19.29 -13.78
C CYS A 9 -4.46 -20.62 -14.40
N ASP A 10 -4.40 -20.75 -15.73
CA ASP A 10 -4.80 -21.98 -16.43
C ASP A 10 -3.82 -23.14 -16.17
N ASP A 11 -2.51 -22.85 -16.08
CA ASP A 11 -1.48 -23.86 -15.84
C ASP A 11 -1.54 -24.46 -14.42
N ALA A 12 -1.89 -23.62 -13.41
CA ALA A 12 -2.03 -24.11 -12.03
C ALA A 12 -3.22 -25.09 -11.88
N ALA A 13 -4.29 -24.88 -12.66
CA ALA A 13 -5.46 -25.75 -12.67
C ALA A 13 -5.18 -27.09 -13.39
N GLN A 14 -4.32 -27.08 -14.42
CA GLN A 14 -3.95 -28.30 -15.15
C GLN A 14 -3.00 -29.19 -14.37
N ALA A 15 -2.10 -28.60 -13.57
CA ALA A 15 -1.16 -29.34 -12.72
C ALA A 15 -1.84 -30.09 -11.57
N ALA A 16 -3.04 -29.65 -11.15
CA ALA A 16 -3.78 -30.23 -10.02
C ALA A 16 -4.75 -31.37 -10.43
N GLY A 17 -4.83 -31.75 -11.72
CA GLY A 17 -5.59 -32.91 -12.20
C GLY A 17 -7.11 -32.84 -11.97
N GLY A 18 -7.67 -31.68 -11.64
CA GLY A 18 -9.10 -31.48 -11.41
C GLY A 18 -9.75 -30.67 -12.52
N ALA A 19 -10.76 -31.27 -13.21
CA ALA A 19 -11.54 -30.57 -14.20
C ALA A 19 -12.38 -29.43 -13.58
N LEU A 20 -11.78 -28.25 -13.47
CA LEU A 20 -12.51 -27.04 -13.14
C LEU A 20 -13.19 -26.53 -14.42
N SER A 21 -14.51 -26.35 -14.35
CA SER A 21 -15.31 -25.88 -15.47
C SER A 21 -14.78 -24.53 -16.00
N ARG A 22 -14.56 -24.45 -17.30
CA ARG A 22 -14.06 -23.28 -18.06
C ARG A 22 -14.84 -21.96 -17.89
N GLY A 23 -15.81 -21.92 -16.97
CA GLY A 23 -16.69 -20.77 -16.76
C GLY A 23 -16.29 -19.78 -15.67
N ALA A 24 -15.37 -20.12 -14.75
CA ALA A 24 -15.09 -19.33 -13.55
C ALA A 24 -13.94 -18.30 -13.71
N PHE A 25 -13.06 -18.46 -14.68
CA PHE A 25 -11.85 -17.63 -14.83
C PHE A 25 -11.94 -16.54 -15.91
N SER A 26 -13.09 -16.39 -16.58
CA SER A 26 -13.27 -15.38 -17.64
C SER A 26 -13.69 -14.00 -17.15
N ARG A 27 -13.33 -13.62 -15.92
CA ARG A 27 -13.55 -12.26 -15.40
C ARG A 27 -12.33 -11.81 -14.58
N VAL A 28 -11.27 -11.40 -15.27
CA VAL A 28 -10.61 -10.15 -14.85
C VAL A 28 -11.73 -9.12 -14.94
N ALA A 29 -12.35 -8.80 -13.84
CA ALA A 29 -13.38 -7.80 -13.79
C ALA A 29 -12.74 -6.47 -14.16
N LEU A 30 -12.78 -6.11 -15.45
CA LEU A 30 -12.89 -4.72 -15.85
C LEU A 30 -14.00 -4.18 -14.96
N TYR A 31 -13.65 -3.27 -14.05
CA TYR A 31 -14.60 -2.57 -13.21
C TYR A 31 -15.79 -2.16 -14.08
N PRO A 32 -17.04 -2.42 -13.67
CA PRO A 32 -18.21 -2.05 -14.47
C PRO A 32 -18.16 -0.54 -14.67
N THR A 33 -18.08 -0.10 -15.91
CA THR A 33 -18.06 1.28 -16.39
C THR A 33 -19.38 2.01 -16.08
N ARG A 34 -19.81 2.01 -14.82
CA ARG A 34 -20.94 2.79 -14.32
C ARG A 34 -20.75 3.14 -12.85
N PHE A 35 -19.71 3.91 -12.56
CA PHE A 35 -19.69 4.75 -11.38
C PHE A 35 -19.23 6.13 -11.81
N ARG A 36 -19.98 7.17 -11.38
CA ARG A 36 -19.71 8.61 -11.38
C ARG A 36 -18.26 8.95 -11.78
N GLU A 37 -18.03 10.14 -12.31
CA GLU A 37 -16.71 10.82 -12.33
C GLU A 37 -16.13 10.91 -10.89
N GLU A 38 -15.91 9.79 -10.25
CA GLU A 38 -15.19 9.66 -8.99
C GLU A 38 -13.72 9.80 -9.36
N ILE A 39 -13.14 10.86 -8.88
CA ILE A 39 -11.72 11.18 -9.04
C ILE A 39 -10.94 10.02 -8.47
N MET A 40 -10.38 9.16 -9.32
CA MET A 40 -9.48 8.08 -8.91
C MET A 40 -8.28 8.69 -8.19
N ASN A 41 -7.98 8.20 -7.00
CA ASN A 41 -6.89 8.75 -6.20
C ASN A 41 -5.52 8.30 -6.69
N VAL A 42 -5.43 7.12 -7.34
CA VAL A 42 -4.20 6.59 -7.96
C VAL A 42 -4.53 6.02 -9.34
N GLU A 43 -3.85 6.53 -10.36
CA GLU A 43 -3.90 6.01 -11.72
C GLU A 43 -2.47 5.83 -12.23
N ILE A 44 -2.11 4.61 -12.57
CA ILE A 44 -0.78 4.22 -13.05
C ILE A 44 -0.95 3.43 -14.33
N THR A 45 -0.22 3.81 -15.40
CA THR A 45 -0.22 3.09 -16.67
C THR A 45 1.19 2.93 -17.20
N GLY A 46 1.59 1.68 -17.42
CA GLY A 46 2.88 1.29 -17.99
C GLY A 46 4.08 1.83 -17.20
N LEU A 47 3.95 1.98 -15.87
CA LEU A 47 4.96 2.64 -15.05
C LEU A 47 6.23 1.81 -14.95
N THR A 48 7.37 2.43 -15.23
CA THR A 48 8.67 1.75 -15.13
C THR A 48 9.66 2.51 -14.24
N ARG A 49 10.55 1.75 -13.60
CA ARG A 49 11.70 2.31 -12.89
C ARG A 49 12.87 1.33 -12.92
N ARG A 50 14.06 1.85 -13.25
CA ARG A 50 15.31 1.11 -13.27
C ARG A 50 16.34 1.73 -12.33
N PHE A 51 17.14 0.90 -11.67
CA PHE A 51 18.30 1.30 -10.88
C PHE A 51 19.51 0.55 -11.41
N GLY A 52 20.43 1.26 -12.04
CA GLY A 52 21.56 0.63 -12.75
C GLY A 52 21.06 -0.41 -13.77
N ARG A 53 21.41 -1.67 -13.58
CA ARG A 53 20.98 -2.79 -14.44
C ARG A 53 19.68 -3.46 -14.00
N THR A 54 19.18 -3.16 -12.79
CA THR A 54 17.99 -3.81 -12.22
C THR A 54 16.72 -3.04 -12.59
N MET A 55 15.76 -3.72 -13.22
CA MET A 55 14.41 -3.22 -13.45
C MET A 55 13.59 -3.44 -12.16
N ALA A 56 13.38 -2.38 -11.40
CA ALA A 56 12.67 -2.45 -10.12
C ALA A 56 11.14 -2.40 -10.28
N VAL A 57 10.66 -1.72 -11.32
CA VAL A 57 9.23 -1.67 -11.72
C VAL A 57 9.20 -1.75 -13.24
N ALA A 58 8.43 -2.68 -13.80
CA ALA A 58 8.50 -3.12 -15.19
C ALA A 58 7.12 -3.11 -15.87
N GLY A 59 6.62 -1.92 -16.21
CA GLY A 59 5.34 -1.75 -16.91
C GLY A 59 4.14 -2.05 -16.02
N VAL A 60 4.08 -1.41 -14.86
CA VAL A 60 2.99 -1.58 -13.89
C VAL A 60 1.78 -0.74 -14.26
N ASP A 61 0.60 -1.37 -14.24
CA ASP A 61 -0.71 -0.73 -14.33
C ASP A 61 -1.44 -0.93 -13.00
N LEU A 62 -1.91 0.16 -12.37
CA LEU A 62 -2.62 0.12 -11.09
C LEU A 62 -3.62 1.25 -10.99
N GLN A 63 -4.80 0.92 -10.50
CA GLN A 63 -5.84 1.90 -10.16
C GLN A 63 -6.27 1.68 -8.71
N ALA A 64 -6.47 2.77 -7.95
CA ALA A 64 -6.95 2.67 -6.58
C ALA A 64 -7.85 3.86 -6.22
N ASP A 65 -9.04 3.52 -5.73
CA ASP A 65 -10.07 4.40 -5.19
C ASP A 65 -10.02 4.46 -3.65
N PRO A 66 -10.90 5.19 -2.96
CA PRO A 66 -11.01 5.09 -1.51
C PRO A 66 -11.18 3.64 -1.04
N GLY A 67 -10.40 3.25 -0.03
CA GLY A 67 -10.33 1.88 0.47
C GLY A 67 -8.93 1.50 0.94
N VAL A 68 -8.75 0.26 1.38
CA VAL A 68 -7.44 -0.26 1.80
C VAL A 68 -6.93 -1.27 0.77
N PHE A 69 -5.80 -0.95 0.14
CA PHE A 69 -5.13 -1.73 -0.89
C PHE A 69 -3.87 -2.38 -0.33
N GLY A 70 -3.82 -3.71 -0.34
CA GLY A 70 -2.64 -4.48 0.03
C GLY A 70 -1.70 -4.66 -1.16
N LEU A 71 -0.48 -4.16 -1.07
CA LEU A 71 0.58 -4.39 -2.03
C LEU A 71 1.48 -5.52 -1.51
N LEU A 72 1.17 -6.76 -1.89
CA LEU A 72 1.88 -7.96 -1.49
C LEU A 72 3.06 -8.27 -2.42
N GLY A 73 3.98 -9.08 -1.93
CA GLY A 73 5.06 -9.65 -2.73
C GLY A 73 6.32 -9.90 -1.91
N PRO A 74 7.23 -10.73 -2.43
CA PRO A 74 8.50 -11.04 -1.76
C PRO A 74 9.40 -9.80 -1.66
N ASN A 75 10.48 -9.92 -0.88
CA ASN A 75 11.50 -8.90 -0.83
C ASN A 75 12.16 -8.73 -2.21
N GLY A 76 12.36 -7.49 -2.63
CA GLY A 76 12.89 -7.19 -3.96
C GLY A 76 11.84 -7.20 -5.10
N ALA A 77 10.56 -7.47 -4.82
CA ALA A 77 9.50 -7.46 -5.84
C ALA A 77 9.24 -6.08 -6.48
N GLY A 78 9.74 -4.98 -5.88
CA GLY A 78 9.55 -3.62 -6.40
C GLY A 78 8.56 -2.75 -5.61
N LYS A 79 7.91 -3.29 -4.56
CA LYS A 79 6.89 -2.60 -3.74
C LYS A 79 7.34 -1.22 -3.24
N THR A 80 8.48 -1.16 -2.52
CA THR A 80 9.05 0.10 -2.02
C THR A 80 9.34 1.10 -3.15
N SER A 81 9.80 0.62 -4.32
CA SER A 81 10.06 1.49 -5.48
C SER A 81 8.77 2.08 -6.04
N LEU A 82 7.71 1.29 -6.13
CA LEU A 82 6.39 1.74 -6.55
C LEU A 82 5.83 2.77 -5.55
N LEU A 83 5.85 2.46 -4.25
CA LEU A 83 5.43 3.40 -3.19
C LEU A 83 6.22 4.71 -3.22
N ARG A 84 7.55 4.67 -3.43
CA ARG A 84 8.38 5.88 -3.54
C ARG A 84 8.03 6.73 -4.76
N MET A 85 7.61 6.13 -5.88
CA MET A 85 7.12 6.88 -7.04
C MET A 85 5.77 7.54 -6.72
N MET A 86 4.83 6.80 -6.11
CA MET A 86 3.56 7.37 -5.64
C MET A 86 3.76 8.44 -4.57
N ALA A 87 4.71 8.28 -3.65
CA ALA A 87 5.09 9.30 -2.67
C ALA A 87 5.79 10.53 -3.29
N THR A 88 5.96 10.54 -4.61
CA THR A 88 6.70 11.57 -5.35
C THR A 88 8.16 11.76 -4.89
N ALA A 89 8.72 10.76 -4.22
CA ALA A 89 10.11 10.76 -3.73
C ALA A 89 11.11 10.45 -4.85
N ILE A 90 10.71 9.61 -5.82
CA ILE A 90 11.49 9.32 -7.04
C ILE A 90 10.60 9.47 -8.27
N ARG A 91 11.20 9.81 -9.41
CA ARG A 91 10.48 9.92 -10.68
C ARG A 91 10.44 8.57 -11.39
N PRO A 92 9.32 8.21 -12.07
CA PRO A 92 9.32 7.09 -12.99
C PRO A 92 10.31 7.32 -14.14
N ALA A 93 10.75 6.21 -14.78
CA ALA A 93 11.57 6.28 -15.99
C ALA A 93 10.69 6.42 -17.25
N SER A 94 9.52 5.76 -17.26
CA SER A 94 8.50 5.89 -18.29
C SER A 94 7.12 5.49 -17.73
N GLY A 95 6.07 5.62 -18.54
CA GLY A 95 4.69 5.43 -18.15
C GLY A 95 4.05 6.69 -17.58
N THR A 96 2.80 6.59 -17.17
CA THR A 96 2.04 7.70 -16.61
C THR A 96 1.70 7.43 -15.15
N LEU A 97 1.70 8.49 -14.34
CA LEU A 97 1.34 8.48 -12.93
C LEU A 97 0.45 9.69 -12.66
N ARG A 98 -0.78 9.45 -12.24
CA ARG A 98 -1.68 10.49 -11.73
C ARG A 98 -2.05 10.16 -10.30
N LEU A 99 -2.00 11.16 -9.45
CA LEU A 99 -2.31 11.05 -8.02
C LEU A 99 -3.28 12.16 -7.66
N LEU A 100 -4.40 11.81 -7.04
CA LEU A 100 -5.45 12.77 -6.68
C LEU A 100 -5.88 13.61 -7.88
N GLY A 101 -6.00 12.99 -9.06
CA GLY A 101 -6.34 13.60 -10.33
C GLY A 101 -5.23 14.47 -10.96
N ARG A 102 -3.99 14.48 -10.44
CA ARG A 102 -2.90 15.37 -10.86
C ARG A 102 -1.65 14.59 -11.28
N ASP A 103 -0.91 15.16 -12.25
CA ASP A 103 0.41 14.67 -12.64
C ASP A 103 1.50 15.27 -11.73
N PRO A 104 2.30 14.45 -11.00
CA PRO A 104 3.38 14.93 -10.13
C PRO A 104 4.63 15.41 -10.90
N GLY A 105 4.63 15.38 -12.22
CA GLY A 105 5.79 15.76 -13.05
C GLY A 105 6.25 17.20 -12.85
N SER A 106 5.33 18.14 -12.63
CA SER A 106 5.61 19.56 -12.39
C SER A 106 5.52 19.96 -10.92
N TYR A 107 6.12 21.11 -10.56
CA TYR A 107 6.24 21.55 -9.16
C TYR A 107 4.89 21.82 -8.49
N GLY A 108 4.01 22.60 -9.12
CA GLY A 108 2.73 23.01 -8.55
C GLY A 108 1.83 21.81 -8.19
N PRO A 109 1.44 20.97 -9.17
CA PRO A 109 0.66 19.76 -8.90
C PRO A 109 1.32 18.83 -7.88
N ARG A 110 2.64 18.65 -7.93
CA ARG A 110 3.36 17.82 -6.95
C ARG A 110 3.28 18.37 -5.53
N ARG A 111 3.32 19.70 -5.33
CA ARG A 111 3.13 20.35 -4.03
C ARG A 111 1.72 20.10 -3.50
N GLU A 112 0.68 20.25 -4.36
CA GLU A 112 -0.69 19.97 -3.99
C GLU A 112 -0.93 18.50 -3.61
N ILE A 113 -0.36 17.55 -4.38
CA ILE A 113 -0.38 16.14 -4.03
C ILE A 113 0.25 15.91 -2.64
N ARG A 114 1.43 16.46 -2.38
CA ARG A 114 2.15 16.27 -1.12
C ARG A 114 1.42 16.80 0.11
N ARG A 115 0.61 17.85 -0.03
CA ARG A 115 -0.25 18.38 1.04
C ARG A 115 -1.34 17.39 1.44
N ARG A 116 -1.85 16.61 0.48
CA ARG A 116 -2.97 15.68 0.62
C ARG A 116 -2.51 14.22 0.72
N LEU A 117 -1.20 13.99 0.77
CA LEU A 117 -0.58 12.67 0.81
C LEU A 117 0.13 12.44 2.14
N GLY A 118 -0.12 11.29 2.77
CA GLY A 118 0.67 10.75 3.87
C GLY A 118 1.63 9.68 3.39
N TYR A 119 2.83 9.63 3.95
CA TYR A 119 3.80 8.58 3.61
C TYR A 119 4.60 8.12 4.82
N LEU A 120 4.56 6.82 5.08
CA LEU A 120 5.43 6.12 6.01
C LEU A 120 6.46 5.32 5.21
N PRO A 121 7.74 5.69 5.21
CA PRO A 121 8.78 4.88 4.57
C PRO A 121 9.11 3.63 5.41
N GLN A 122 9.70 2.63 4.78
CA GLN A 122 10.19 1.42 5.43
C GLN A 122 11.17 1.75 6.57
N ASN A 123 12.13 2.65 6.32
CA ASN A 123 13.05 3.18 7.31
C ASN A 123 12.63 4.61 7.66
N LEU A 124 12.14 4.81 8.87
CA LEU A 124 11.79 6.13 9.38
C LEU A 124 13.06 6.90 9.75
N GLY A 125 13.35 7.96 9.00
CA GLY A 125 14.33 8.96 9.43
C GLY A 125 13.72 9.84 10.52
N TYR A 126 14.41 10.02 11.64
CA TYR A 126 13.95 10.88 12.72
C TYR A 126 15.09 11.62 13.42
N TYR A 127 14.76 12.69 14.10
CA TYR A 127 15.69 13.46 14.93
C TYR A 127 15.61 12.94 16.38
N PRO A 128 16.65 12.25 16.91
CA PRO A 128 16.60 11.59 18.22
C PRO A 128 16.28 12.52 19.40
N GLY A 129 16.57 13.80 19.27
CA GLY A 129 16.32 14.83 20.26
C GLY A 129 14.91 15.41 20.27
N PHE A 130 14.11 15.17 19.21
CA PHE A 130 12.72 15.62 19.17
C PHE A 130 11.85 14.77 20.10
N THR A 131 10.82 15.38 20.67
CA THR A 131 9.70 14.66 21.29
C THR A 131 8.77 14.11 20.21
N VAL A 132 7.86 13.21 20.59
CA VAL A 132 6.81 12.71 19.70
C VAL A 132 6.00 13.87 19.10
N ALA A 133 5.57 14.81 19.97
CA ALA A 133 4.76 15.95 19.52
C ALA A 133 5.54 16.85 18.55
N GLU A 134 6.77 17.22 18.87
CA GLU A 134 7.63 18.06 17.99
C GLU A 134 7.87 17.39 16.63
N PHE A 135 8.03 16.07 16.60
CA PHE A 135 8.23 15.34 15.34
C PHE A 135 6.97 15.34 14.47
N VAL A 136 5.80 15.07 15.06
CA VAL A 136 4.52 15.09 14.33
C VAL A 136 4.18 16.51 13.87
N GLU A 137 4.42 17.52 14.72
CA GLU A 137 4.27 18.94 14.38
C GLU A 137 5.14 19.37 13.21
N TYR A 138 6.40 18.92 13.18
CA TYR A 138 7.32 19.19 12.06
C TYR A 138 6.72 18.71 10.72
N PHE A 139 6.08 17.54 10.69
CA PHE A 139 5.41 17.05 9.48
C PHE A 139 4.12 17.80 9.17
N ALA A 140 3.36 18.23 10.17
CA ALA A 140 2.20 19.10 9.96
C ALA A 140 2.60 20.42 9.26
N LEU A 141 3.71 21.03 9.69
CA LEU A 141 4.29 22.22 9.05
C LEU A 141 4.71 21.93 7.61
N LEU A 142 5.43 20.82 7.35
CA LEU A 142 5.84 20.43 5.99
C LEU A 142 4.67 20.15 5.06
N LYS A 143 3.53 19.69 5.60
CA LYS A 143 2.28 19.49 4.87
C LYS A 143 1.45 20.75 4.72
N GLU A 144 1.95 21.87 5.25
CA GLU A 144 1.29 23.17 5.21
C GLU A 144 -0.11 23.15 5.87
N VAL A 145 -0.24 22.39 6.96
CA VAL A 145 -1.44 22.45 7.82
C VAL A 145 -1.58 23.86 8.37
N PRO A 146 -2.76 24.50 8.33
CA PRO A 146 -2.93 25.85 8.86
C PRO A 146 -2.49 25.95 10.32
N ALA A 147 -1.76 26.99 10.68
CA ALA A 147 -1.14 27.14 12.00
C ALA A 147 -2.10 26.92 13.18
N ALA A 148 -3.34 27.44 13.07
CA ALA A 148 -4.37 27.24 14.10
C ALA A 148 -4.84 25.78 14.23
N GLN A 149 -4.68 24.97 13.20
CA GLN A 149 -5.08 23.56 13.17
C GLN A 149 -3.95 22.60 13.60
N ILE A 150 -2.70 23.06 13.64
CA ILE A 150 -1.56 22.20 13.97
C ILE A 150 -1.68 21.57 15.37
N PRO A 151 -1.92 22.31 16.46
CA PRO A 151 -1.98 21.70 17.79
C PRO A 151 -3.07 20.61 17.90
N PRO A 152 -4.32 20.83 17.49
CA PRO A 152 -5.33 19.77 17.56
C PRO A 152 -5.05 18.62 16.60
N ALA A 153 -4.50 18.83 15.40
CA ALA A 153 -4.14 17.78 14.46
C ALA A 153 -3.01 16.88 15.01
N VAL A 154 -2.00 17.47 15.63
CA VAL A 154 -0.90 16.75 16.28
C VAL A 154 -1.41 15.89 17.42
N ALA A 155 -2.24 16.46 18.31
CA ALA A 155 -2.84 15.71 19.42
C ALA A 155 -3.69 14.53 18.90
N ALA A 156 -4.56 14.78 17.94
CA ALA A 156 -5.42 13.74 17.35
C ALA A 156 -4.60 12.63 16.67
N ALA A 157 -3.56 12.97 15.92
CA ALA A 157 -2.72 11.97 15.25
C ALA A 157 -1.96 11.10 16.25
N ILE A 158 -1.48 11.66 17.36
CA ILE A 158 -0.77 10.92 18.41
C ILE A 158 -1.74 10.00 19.18
N GLU A 159 -2.94 10.47 19.50
CA GLU A 159 -3.98 9.65 20.15
C GLU A 159 -4.40 8.47 19.27
N ARG A 160 -4.56 8.66 17.96
CA ARG A 160 -4.93 7.58 17.01
C ARG A 160 -3.92 6.43 16.95
N VAL A 161 -2.69 6.67 17.35
CA VAL A 161 -1.63 5.64 17.43
C VAL A 161 -1.32 5.24 18.88
N GLU A 162 -2.17 5.59 19.84
CA GLU A 162 -2.05 5.24 21.26
C GLU A 162 -0.71 5.67 21.90
N LEU A 163 -0.29 6.89 21.64
CA LEU A 163 0.94 7.48 22.19
C LEU A 163 0.69 8.80 22.94
N GLY A 164 -0.55 9.08 23.36
CA GLY A 164 -0.91 10.31 24.06
C GLY A 164 -0.06 10.56 25.32
N ASP A 165 0.15 9.54 26.15
CA ASP A 165 0.99 9.59 27.34
C ASP A 165 2.49 9.78 27.05
N LYS A 166 2.92 9.56 25.81
CA LYS A 166 4.30 9.70 25.32
C LYS A 166 4.55 10.96 24.50
N ALA A 167 3.55 11.84 24.33
CA ALA A 167 3.68 13.03 23.49
C ALA A 167 4.92 13.88 23.78
N LYS A 168 5.33 13.99 25.05
CA LYS A 168 6.51 14.73 25.50
C LYS A 168 7.79 13.89 25.60
N THR A 169 7.73 12.59 25.29
CA THR A 169 8.89 11.68 25.35
C THR A 169 9.77 11.88 24.13
N LYS A 170 11.09 11.92 24.34
CA LYS A 170 12.07 12.03 23.25
C LYS A 170 12.11 10.75 22.42
N LEU A 171 12.22 10.88 21.10
CA LEU A 171 12.18 9.74 20.17
C LEU A 171 13.28 8.71 20.46
N ARG A 172 14.45 9.12 20.91
CA ARG A 172 15.55 8.22 21.30
C ARG A 172 15.21 7.28 22.47
N ALA A 173 14.20 7.60 23.27
CA ALA A 173 13.78 6.82 24.42
C ALA A 173 12.62 5.84 24.10
N LEU A 174 12.15 5.82 22.86
CA LEU A 174 11.05 4.95 22.43
C LEU A 174 11.56 3.61 21.93
N SER A 175 10.74 2.56 22.10
CA SER A 175 10.95 1.26 21.47
C SER A 175 10.77 1.35 19.95
N GLY A 176 11.26 0.32 19.22
CA GLY A 176 11.08 0.24 17.76
C GLY A 176 9.62 0.29 17.32
N GLY A 177 8.73 -0.44 18.01
CA GLY A 177 7.29 -0.41 17.75
C GLY A 177 6.67 0.97 18.04
N MET A 178 7.07 1.65 19.12
CA MET A 178 6.63 3.02 19.40
C MET A 178 7.11 3.98 18.32
N LEU A 179 8.37 3.91 17.87
CA LEU A 179 8.88 4.70 16.76
C LEU A 179 8.10 4.46 15.48
N ARG A 180 7.68 3.21 15.22
CA ARG A 180 6.84 2.88 14.07
C ARG A 180 5.49 3.55 14.17
N ARG A 181 4.85 3.54 15.34
CA ARG A 181 3.59 4.25 15.61
C ARG A 181 3.73 5.77 15.45
N VAL A 182 4.83 6.37 15.90
CA VAL A 182 5.14 7.79 15.62
C VAL A 182 5.25 8.06 14.12
N GLY A 183 5.86 7.13 13.37
CA GLY A 183 5.92 7.20 11.90
C GLY A 183 4.54 7.16 11.25
N ILE A 184 3.59 6.41 11.82
CA ILE A 184 2.19 6.41 11.35
C ILE A 184 1.53 7.76 11.69
N ALA A 185 1.70 8.27 12.94
CA ALA A 185 1.14 9.55 13.36
C ALA A 185 1.55 10.70 12.43
N GLN A 186 2.84 10.80 12.07
CA GLN A 186 3.32 11.82 11.13
C GLN A 186 2.73 11.66 9.72
N ALA A 187 2.41 10.41 9.31
CA ALA A 187 1.84 10.17 8.00
C ALA A 187 0.33 10.53 7.92
N ILE A 188 -0.37 10.58 9.05
CA ILE A 188 -1.82 10.88 9.12
C ILE A 188 -2.14 12.28 9.64
N VAL A 189 -1.15 13.06 10.09
CA VAL A 189 -1.36 14.37 10.77
C VAL A 189 -2.09 15.40 9.92
N ASN A 190 -1.98 15.30 8.60
CA ASN A 190 -2.63 16.19 7.64
C ASN A 190 -3.97 15.65 7.11
N GLU A 191 -4.53 14.60 7.73
CA GLU A 191 -5.74 13.89 7.26
C GLU A 191 -5.68 13.60 5.76
N PRO A 192 -4.73 12.77 5.30
CA PRO A 192 -4.44 12.58 3.89
C PRO A 192 -5.60 11.90 3.15
N GLU A 193 -5.80 12.27 1.89
CA GLU A 193 -6.69 11.57 0.95
C GLU A 193 -6.02 10.36 0.30
N LEU A 194 -4.68 10.36 0.25
CA LEU A 194 -3.84 9.23 -0.18
C LEU A 194 -2.80 8.93 0.90
N LEU A 195 -2.86 7.74 1.48
CA LEU A 195 -1.92 7.28 2.50
C LEU A 195 -1.11 6.09 1.98
N LEU A 196 0.20 6.22 2.01
CA LEU A 196 1.13 5.20 1.55
C LEU A 196 1.97 4.69 2.73
N LEU A 197 1.92 3.39 3.00
CA LEU A 197 2.56 2.78 4.16
C LEU A 197 3.48 1.64 3.69
N ASP A 198 4.78 1.80 3.91
CA ASP A 198 5.79 0.80 3.51
C ASP A 198 6.18 -0.06 4.71
N GLU A 199 5.74 -1.34 4.71
CA GLU A 199 5.94 -2.34 5.79
C GLU A 199 5.53 -1.81 7.19
N PRO A 200 4.31 -1.27 7.38
CA PRO A 200 3.94 -0.55 8.60
C PRO A 200 3.89 -1.42 9.85
N THR A 201 3.70 -2.72 9.73
CA THR A 201 3.57 -3.67 10.85
C THR A 201 4.90 -4.26 11.30
N ALA A 202 6.01 -3.90 10.65
CA ALA A 202 7.33 -4.37 11.04
C ALA A 202 7.68 -3.90 12.46
N GLY A 203 7.97 -4.84 13.35
CA GLY A 203 8.32 -4.58 14.75
C GLY A 203 7.14 -4.28 15.69
N LEU A 204 5.89 -4.38 15.21
CA LEU A 204 4.70 -4.37 16.07
C LEU A 204 4.45 -5.76 16.66
N ASP A 205 4.02 -5.80 17.92
CA ASP A 205 3.52 -7.02 18.54
C ASP A 205 2.10 -7.39 18.02
N PRO A 206 1.58 -8.59 18.33
CA PRO A 206 0.28 -9.03 17.83
C PRO A 206 -0.89 -8.10 18.20
N GLU A 207 -0.91 -7.56 19.42
CA GLU A 207 -1.96 -6.67 19.90
C GLU A 207 -1.93 -5.33 19.13
N GLN A 208 -0.74 -4.75 18.98
CA GLN A 208 -0.51 -3.55 18.18
C GLN A 208 -0.91 -3.73 16.71
N ARG A 209 -0.71 -4.93 16.13
CA ARG A 209 -1.16 -5.23 14.76
C ARG A 209 -2.68 -5.20 14.65
N VAL A 210 -3.41 -5.74 15.66
CA VAL A 210 -4.88 -5.69 15.66
C VAL A 210 -5.37 -4.25 15.71
N ALA A 211 -4.84 -3.42 16.61
CA ALA A 211 -5.16 -1.99 16.70
C ALA A 211 -4.85 -1.27 15.38
N PHE A 212 -3.70 -1.56 14.77
CA PHE A 212 -3.31 -0.98 13.49
C PHE A 212 -4.26 -1.37 12.33
N ARG A 213 -4.71 -2.63 12.25
CA ARG A 213 -5.70 -3.07 11.25
C ARG A 213 -7.03 -2.32 11.39
N THR A 214 -7.45 -2.04 12.62
CA THR A 214 -8.65 -1.23 12.88
C THR A 214 -8.44 0.20 12.39
N LEU A 215 -7.30 0.82 12.72
CA LEU A 215 -6.93 2.15 12.21
C LEU A 215 -6.93 2.21 10.68
N LEU A 216 -6.41 1.19 10.00
CA LEU A 216 -6.41 1.14 8.52
C LEU A 216 -7.82 1.14 7.94
N ARG A 217 -8.74 0.35 8.52
CA ARG A 217 -10.13 0.30 8.06
C ARG A 217 -10.83 1.64 8.23
N ASP A 218 -10.61 2.31 9.36
CA ASP A 218 -11.18 3.65 9.61
C ASP A 218 -10.64 4.69 8.62
N LEU A 219 -9.34 4.67 8.35
CA LEU A 219 -8.70 5.56 7.38
C LEU A 219 -9.21 5.28 5.96
N GLY A 220 -9.35 3.99 5.59
CA GLY A 220 -9.83 3.57 4.28
C GLY A 220 -11.27 3.97 3.95
N GLN A 221 -12.08 4.35 4.96
CA GLN A 221 -13.43 4.88 4.72
C GLN A 221 -13.42 6.26 4.02
N ARG A 222 -12.33 7.01 4.14
CA ARG A 222 -12.23 8.41 3.68
C ARG A 222 -11.04 8.66 2.75
N ALA A 223 -10.07 7.75 2.73
CA ALA A 223 -8.83 7.86 1.98
C ALA A 223 -8.53 6.59 1.19
N THR A 224 -7.73 6.72 0.15
CA THR A 224 -7.05 5.57 -0.46
C THR A 224 -5.82 5.25 0.37
N VAL A 225 -5.78 4.06 0.95
CA VAL A 225 -4.67 3.59 1.77
C VAL A 225 -3.96 2.45 1.04
N VAL A 226 -2.69 2.64 0.67
CA VAL A 226 -1.86 1.60 0.06
C VAL A 226 -0.84 1.10 1.08
N VAL A 227 -0.95 -0.17 1.44
CA VAL A 227 -0.08 -0.81 2.44
C VAL A 227 0.81 -1.84 1.75
N SER A 228 2.14 -1.63 1.73
CA SER A 228 3.04 -2.70 1.34
C SER A 228 3.31 -3.63 2.51
N THR A 229 3.27 -4.91 2.25
CA THR A 229 3.63 -5.93 3.24
C THR A 229 4.04 -7.23 2.56
N HIS A 230 4.76 -8.06 3.27
CA HIS A 230 5.00 -9.46 2.91
C HIS A 230 4.15 -10.42 3.77
N LEU A 231 3.38 -9.88 4.72
CA LEU A 231 2.51 -10.64 5.63
C LEU A 231 1.11 -10.75 5.03
N VAL A 232 0.78 -11.92 4.56
CA VAL A 232 -0.50 -12.23 3.91
C VAL A 232 -1.69 -12.05 4.86
N GLU A 233 -1.50 -12.37 6.15
CA GLU A 233 -2.51 -12.22 7.20
C GLU A 233 -2.98 -10.77 7.39
N ASP A 234 -2.06 -9.80 7.32
CA ASP A 234 -2.40 -8.38 7.47
C ASP A 234 -3.33 -7.91 6.36
N VAL A 235 -3.11 -8.43 5.14
CA VAL A 235 -3.93 -8.12 3.98
C VAL A 235 -5.32 -8.70 4.10
N GLY A 236 -5.45 -9.99 4.44
CA GLY A 236 -6.74 -10.65 4.60
C GLY A 236 -7.64 -9.98 5.64
N ALA A 237 -7.03 -9.40 6.68
CA ALA A 237 -7.77 -8.78 7.77
C ALA A 237 -8.17 -7.32 7.54
N ALA A 238 -7.44 -6.55 6.71
CA ALA A 238 -7.63 -5.10 6.60
C ALA A 238 -7.93 -4.60 5.18
N CYS A 239 -7.52 -5.32 4.14
CA CYS A 239 -7.57 -4.82 2.78
C CYS A 239 -8.86 -5.22 2.06
N THR A 240 -9.38 -4.29 1.25
CA THR A 240 -10.52 -4.53 0.35
C THR A 240 -10.04 -5.06 -1.01
N GLN A 241 -8.82 -4.69 -1.40
CA GLN A 241 -8.19 -5.09 -2.66
C GLN A 241 -6.74 -5.51 -2.40
N VAL A 242 -6.24 -6.41 -3.23
CA VAL A 242 -4.88 -6.95 -3.16
C VAL A 242 -4.22 -6.88 -4.52
N THR A 243 -3.01 -6.38 -4.54
CA THR A 243 -2.12 -6.41 -5.71
C THR A 243 -0.88 -7.20 -5.33
N LEU A 244 -0.57 -8.26 -6.06
CA LEU A 244 0.63 -9.05 -5.85
C LEU A 244 1.70 -8.69 -6.88
N MET A 245 2.89 -8.33 -6.39
CA MET A 245 4.04 -8.04 -7.22
C MET A 245 5.11 -9.13 -7.12
N ASP A 246 5.69 -9.51 -8.25
CA ASP A 246 6.94 -10.28 -8.33
C ASP A 246 7.85 -9.69 -9.42
N ARG A 247 9.17 -9.57 -9.14
CA ARG A 247 10.21 -9.11 -10.09
C ARG A 247 9.84 -7.84 -10.86
N GLY A 248 9.22 -6.88 -10.17
CA GLY A 248 8.85 -5.57 -10.72
C GLY A 248 7.54 -5.55 -11.51
N LYS A 249 6.84 -6.65 -11.64
CA LYS A 249 5.55 -6.77 -12.35
C LYS A 249 4.41 -7.04 -11.36
N ILE A 250 3.21 -6.61 -11.73
CA ILE A 250 1.99 -7.08 -11.07
C ILE A 250 1.64 -8.44 -11.68
N VAL A 251 1.46 -9.44 -10.82
CA VAL A 251 1.13 -10.82 -11.19
C VAL A 251 -0.28 -11.22 -10.76
N PHE A 252 -0.93 -10.41 -9.92
CA PHE A 252 -2.32 -10.59 -9.51
C PHE A 252 -2.91 -9.26 -9.06
N GLN A 253 -4.18 -9.03 -9.36
CA GLN A 253 -5.03 -7.97 -8.81
C GLN A 253 -6.42 -8.53 -8.56
N GLY A 254 -6.99 -8.27 -7.39
CA GLY A 254 -8.32 -8.72 -7.02
C GLY A 254 -8.60 -8.52 -5.54
N THR A 255 -9.65 -9.13 -5.03
CA THR A 255 -9.97 -9.15 -3.61
C THR A 255 -9.14 -10.22 -2.87
N PRO A 256 -9.05 -10.17 -1.51
CA PRO A 256 -8.47 -11.28 -0.74
C PRO A 256 -9.17 -12.62 -0.99
N ALA A 257 -10.48 -12.62 -1.28
CA ALA A 257 -11.23 -13.82 -1.62
C ALA A 257 -10.80 -14.41 -2.98
N ASP A 258 -10.61 -13.55 -3.99
CA ASP A 258 -10.12 -13.98 -5.31
C ASP A 258 -8.72 -14.59 -5.21
N LEU A 259 -7.83 -13.97 -4.39
CA LEU A 259 -6.50 -14.52 -4.14
C LEU A 259 -6.57 -15.88 -3.44
N SER A 260 -7.47 -16.06 -2.46
CA SER A 260 -7.67 -17.33 -1.78
C SER A 260 -8.15 -18.41 -2.74
N ALA A 261 -9.05 -18.10 -3.68
CA ALA A 261 -9.56 -19.01 -4.69
C ALA A 261 -8.45 -19.53 -5.63
N CYS A 262 -7.43 -18.71 -5.95
CA CYS A 262 -6.26 -19.16 -6.71
C CYS A 262 -5.48 -20.28 -6.01
N GLY A 263 -5.65 -20.46 -4.71
CA GLY A 263 -4.99 -21.50 -3.90
C GLY A 263 -5.79 -22.79 -3.71
N GLU A 264 -6.96 -22.93 -4.32
CA GLU A 264 -7.75 -24.15 -4.23
C GLU A 264 -6.99 -25.33 -4.85
N GLY A 265 -6.79 -26.38 -4.05
CA GLY A 265 -5.98 -27.55 -4.44
C GLY A 265 -4.47 -27.38 -4.36
N TYR A 266 -3.97 -26.20 -4.01
CA TYR A 266 -2.52 -25.97 -3.82
C TYR A 266 -2.07 -26.38 -2.42
N ALA A 267 -0.99 -27.16 -2.31
CA ALA A 267 -0.55 -27.78 -1.06
C ALA A 267 0.28 -26.89 -0.15
N THR A 268 0.84 -25.79 -0.66
CA THR A 268 1.78 -24.94 0.09
C THR A 268 1.07 -23.75 0.73
N GLY A 269 1.02 -23.71 2.05
CA GLY A 269 0.45 -22.65 2.90
C GLY A 269 -0.61 -23.18 3.85
N ASP A 270 -0.66 -22.65 5.08
CA ASP A 270 -1.57 -23.10 6.13
C ASP A 270 -2.97 -22.49 5.95
N ALA A 271 -3.04 -21.18 5.64
CA ALA A 271 -4.29 -20.48 5.41
C ALA A 271 -4.66 -20.43 3.91
N PRO A 272 -5.97 -20.32 3.55
CA PRO A 272 -6.41 -20.21 2.14
C PRO A 272 -5.71 -19.08 1.38
N LEU A 273 -5.56 -17.93 2.01
CA LEU A 273 -4.92 -16.76 1.41
C LEU A 273 -3.41 -16.98 1.16
N GLU A 274 -2.73 -17.71 2.04
CA GLU A 274 -1.31 -18.08 1.85
C GLU A 274 -1.14 -19.08 0.72
N ARG A 275 -2.07 -20.04 0.59
CA ARG A 275 -2.07 -20.97 -0.54
C ARG A 275 -2.25 -20.23 -1.86
N GLY A 276 -3.20 -19.27 -1.92
CA GLY A 276 -3.40 -18.42 -3.08
C GLY A 276 -2.16 -17.59 -3.44
N TYR A 277 -1.54 -16.96 -2.44
CA TYR A 277 -0.28 -16.24 -2.60
C TYR A 277 0.83 -17.13 -3.19
N SER A 278 0.98 -18.33 -2.64
CA SER A 278 2.01 -19.29 -3.07
C SER A 278 1.75 -19.82 -4.48
N ALA A 279 0.50 -20.13 -4.81
CA ALA A 279 0.09 -20.60 -6.13
C ALA A 279 0.35 -19.56 -7.22
N VAL A 280 -0.06 -18.31 -6.98
CA VAL A 280 0.16 -17.19 -7.93
C VAL A 280 1.65 -16.94 -8.16
N LEU A 281 2.48 -16.96 -7.11
CA LEU A 281 3.93 -16.78 -7.26
C LEU A 281 4.60 -17.94 -8.01
N ALA A 282 4.17 -19.18 -7.79
CA ALA A 282 4.68 -20.33 -8.50
C ALA A 282 4.35 -20.24 -10.00
N GLY A 283 3.09 -19.94 -10.37
CA GLY A 283 2.68 -19.75 -11.75
C GLY A 283 3.42 -18.60 -12.46
N ALA A 284 3.63 -17.47 -11.77
CA ALA A 284 4.35 -16.34 -12.35
C ALA A 284 5.87 -16.59 -12.60
N ARG A 285 6.42 -17.69 -12.05
CA ARG A 285 7.85 -18.06 -12.16
C ARG A 285 8.10 -19.23 -13.08
N SER A 286 7.03 -19.95 -13.49
CA SER A 286 7.05 -21.01 -14.49
C SER A 286 7.15 -20.43 -15.89
#